data_3e4530a754f663c62c062a66c30d0982
#
_entry.id   3e4530a754f663c62c062a66c30d0982
#
_cell.length_a   1.000
_cell.length_b   1.000
_cell.length_c   1.000
_cell.angle_alpha   90.00
_cell.angle_beta   90.00
_cell.angle_gamma   90.00
#
_symmetry.space_group_name_H-M   'P 1'
#
loop_
_entity.id
_entity.type
_entity.pdbx_description
1 polymer ?
#
loop_
_entity_poly.entity_id
_entity_poly.type
_entity_poly.pdbx_seq_one_letter_code
_entity_poly.pdbx_strand_id
1 'polypeptide(L)'
;MTKKLFALTLSMLLTLSCISCLAEAAPQLEPHHSKAALAMQTYLEEDPELMTLMEKTIEKAHDINPDPNTNPVDSIDEFYDFIDWMVTCMPWNVLRDAEYPTLYNHIDQSIDYIWFLLDQPLEELEGRGYYYPTLQYHEPIASWCKEYSDEWGAFLSTEESWNDIYYQRIKDDPSMNMQYGWYADSNVWHTFNEWFSRYLVDPSVRPIADSAVVSPADSTPEGVWDIDENGDLVQKAGVTIKSANFTSIAQLIGPGSEYADAFKGGTLTHTFLDVNDYHRYHFPVSGTIKEVRKIPAINGAGGITEWDPETGHYILIDAIPGWQMIETRDCVIVDTGDYGLVAVLPIGMSQVCSCNWEDTVQVGARVEKGDPMGYFLFGGSDIVMLFQSCVDVDFLCEANGQNEGYKHILMGEPYAELSASASASSEPTAQASFH
;
A
#
# COMPACT_ATOMS: atom_id res chain seq x y z
N MET A 1 55.73 -11.73 -82.67
CA MET A 1 54.57 -10.87 -83.06
C MET A 1 53.97 -10.28 -81.83
N THR A 2 54.33 -9.07 -81.61
CA THR A 2 54.14 -8.29 -80.45
C THR A 2 52.86 -7.44 -80.57
N LYS A 3 52.00 -7.51 -79.59
CA LYS A 3 50.98 -6.49 -79.41
C LYS A 3 51.18 -5.77 -78.05
N LYS A 4 51.66 -4.56 -78.18
CA LYS A 4 51.77 -3.60 -77.05
C LYS A 4 50.36 -3.16 -76.64
N LEU A 5 50.02 -3.34 -75.39
CA LEU A 5 48.88 -2.79 -74.82
C LEU A 5 49.28 -1.46 -74.17
N PHE A 6 48.73 -0.38 -74.65
CA PHE A 6 48.91 0.95 -74.10
C PHE A 6 47.97 1.09 -72.87
N ALA A 7 48.58 1.17 -71.73
CA ALA A 7 47.83 1.59 -70.52
C ALA A 7 47.75 3.09 -70.50
N LEU A 8 46.56 3.63 -70.71
CA LEU A 8 46.20 5.02 -70.49
C LEU A 8 46.00 5.21 -69.00
N THR A 9 46.99 5.80 -68.35
CA THR A 9 46.82 6.31 -66.99
C THR A 9 46.06 7.60 -67.06
N LEU A 10 44.74 7.55 -66.86
CA LEU A 10 43.89 8.69 -66.62
C LEU A 10 44.10 9.12 -65.18
N SER A 11 44.94 10.15 -64.98
CA SER A 11 45.10 10.83 -63.70
C SER A 11 43.86 11.64 -63.44
N MET A 12 42.91 11.05 -62.82
CA MET A 12 41.75 11.72 -62.30
C MET A 12 42.13 12.34 -60.97
N LEU A 13 42.47 13.59 -60.95
CA LEU A 13 42.51 14.41 -59.73
C LEU A 13 41.09 14.43 -59.17
N LEU A 14 40.79 13.49 -58.36
CA LEU A 14 39.67 13.62 -57.42
C LEU A 14 40.11 14.59 -56.34
N THR A 15 39.73 15.83 -56.50
CA THR A 15 39.63 16.74 -55.38
C THR A 15 38.66 16.10 -54.40
N LEU A 16 39.18 15.43 -53.37
CA LEU A 16 38.43 15.12 -52.18
C LEU A 16 38.02 16.47 -51.55
N SER A 17 36.87 16.97 -51.96
CA SER A 17 36.14 17.86 -51.13
C SER A 17 35.80 17.04 -49.86
N CYS A 18 36.54 17.30 -48.79
CA CYS A 18 36.09 16.97 -47.46
C CYS A 18 34.78 17.70 -47.23
N ILE A 19 33.69 17.08 -47.67
CA ILE A 19 32.40 17.35 -47.06
C ILE A 19 32.58 16.72 -45.67
N SER A 20 32.98 17.56 -44.74
CA SER A 20 32.71 17.38 -43.34
C SER A 20 31.19 17.29 -43.25
N CYS A 21 30.64 16.10 -43.43
CA CYS A 21 29.37 15.78 -42.78
C CYS A 21 29.66 15.99 -41.30
N LEU A 22 29.38 17.19 -40.84
CA LEU A 22 28.90 17.34 -39.49
C LEU A 22 27.71 16.39 -39.41
N ALA A 23 27.97 15.16 -38.97
CA ALA A 23 26.92 14.41 -38.34
C ALA A 23 26.45 15.34 -37.24
N GLU A 24 25.33 16.06 -37.48
CA GLU A 24 24.53 16.55 -36.39
C GLU A 24 24.39 15.31 -35.48
N ALA A 25 25.08 15.35 -34.34
CA ALA A 25 24.78 14.43 -33.28
C ALA A 25 23.26 14.48 -33.16
N ALA A 26 22.62 13.33 -33.38
CA ALA A 26 21.22 13.21 -33.02
C ALA A 26 21.10 13.87 -31.66
N PRO A 27 20.12 14.75 -31.44
CA PRO A 27 19.94 15.37 -30.14
C PRO A 27 20.02 14.22 -29.16
N GLN A 28 21.04 14.22 -28.28
CA GLN A 28 20.99 13.39 -27.10
C GLN A 28 19.73 13.87 -26.44
N LEU A 29 18.69 13.07 -26.49
CA LEU A 29 17.55 13.23 -25.59
C LEU A 29 18.20 13.22 -24.21
N GLU A 30 18.28 14.40 -23.59
CA GLU A 30 18.59 14.46 -22.16
C GLU A 30 17.67 13.43 -21.52
N PRO A 31 18.18 12.56 -20.64
CA PRO A 31 17.35 11.60 -19.98
C PRO A 31 16.18 12.38 -19.32
N HIS A 32 14.99 12.22 -19.85
CA HIS A 32 13.82 12.85 -19.27
C HIS A 32 13.49 12.07 -18.00
N HIS A 33 13.79 12.70 -16.85
CA HIS A 33 13.32 12.18 -15.57
C HIS A 33 11.80 11.98 -15.57
N SER A 34 11.34 10.99 -14.85
CA SER A 34 9.93 10.74 -14.54
C SER A 34 9.30 11.97 -13.86
N LYS A 35 7.98 12.01 -13.82
CA LYS A 35 7.31 13.12 -13.12
C LYS A 35 7.63 13.11 -11.63
N ALA A 36 7.71 11.92 -11.02
CA ALA A 36 8.07 11.78 -9.61
C ALA A 36 9.49 12.25 -9.33
N ALA A 37 10.48 11.89 -10.18
CA ALA A 37 11.85 12.38 -10.04
C ALA A 37 11.97 13.91 -10.25
N LEU A 38 11.28 14.46 -11.27
CA LEU A 38 11.24 15.91 -11.50
C LEU A 38 10.56 16.68 -10.35
N ALA A 39 9.52 16.12 -9.75
CA ALA A 39 8.86 16.71 -8.58
C ALA A 39 9.80 16.71 -7.38
N MET A 40 10.47 15.59 -7.11
CA MET A 40 11.49 15.49 -6.05
C MET A 40 12.60 16.50 -6.27
N GLN A 41 13.16 16.57 -7.49
CA GLN A 41 14.18 17.57 -7.85
C GLN A 41 13.70 18.98 -7.57
N THR A 42 12.47 19.31 -7.97
CA THR A 42 11.89 20.64 -7.74
C THR A 42 11.80 20.96 -6.25
N TYR A 43 11.30 20.05 -5.42
CA TYR A 43 11.21 20.27 -3.98
C TYR A 43 12.58 20.47 -3.33
N LEU A 44 13.58 19.69 -3.74
CA LEU A 44 14.94 19.80 -3.18
C LEU A 44 15.66 21.05 -3.65
N GLU A 45 15.49 21.48 -4.91
CA GLU A 45 16.11 22.72 -5.44
C GLU A 45 15.48 23.99 -4.86
N GLU A 46 14.19 23.98 -4.55
CA GLU A 46 13.46 25.11 -3.97
C GLU A 46 13.71 25.27 -2.46
N ASP A 47 14.09 24.20 -1.76
CA ASP A 47 14.32 24.20 -0.32
C ASP A 47 15.74 23.67 0.03
N PRO A 48 16.74 24.54 0.26
CA PRO A 48 18.09 24.12 0.65
C PRO A 48 18.18 23.37 1.99
N GLU A 49 17.24 23.59 2.92
CA GLU A 49 17.17 22.82 4.18
C GLU A 49 16.75 21.38 3.85
N LEU A 50 15.72 21.20 3.04
CA LEU A 50 15.25 19.89 2.62
C LEU A 50 16.31 19.12 1.82
N MET A 51 17.04 19.80 0.91
CA MET A 51 18.18 19.21 0.20
C MET A 51 19.23 18.68 1.18
N THR A 52 19.60 19.47 2.20
CA THR A 52 20.56 19.03 3.22
C THR A 52 20.04 17.84 4.03
N LEU A 53 18.74 17.81 4.35
CA LEU A 53 18.13 16.69 5.05
C LEU A 53 18.12 15.41 4.19
N MET A 54 17.87 15.54 2.88
CA MET A 54 17.93 14.40 1.94
C MET A 54 19.36 13.85 1.81
N GLU A 55 20.37 14.72 1.68
CA GLU A 55 21.77 14.28 1.69
C GLU A 55 22.12 13.52 2.97
N LYS A 56 21.63 14.00 4.13
CA LYS A 56 21.83 13.32 5.42
C LYS A 56 21.16 11.96 5.51
N THR A 57 19.98 11.78 4.93
CA THR A 57 19.32 10.47 4.94
C THR A 57 20.11 9.45 4.13
N ILE A 58 20.62 9.85 2.95
CA ILE A 58 21.47 8.99 2.12
C ILE A 58 22.76 8.64 2.87
N GLU A 59 23.43 9.60 3.51
CA GLU A 59 24.64 9.35 4.31
C GLU A 59 24.36 8.38 5.46
N LYS A 60 23.26 8.57 6.21
CA LYS A 60 22.87 7.67 7.28
C LYS A 60 22.50 6.26 6.79
N ALA A 61 21.82 6.17 5.66
CA ALA A 61 21.51 4.89 5.02
C ALA A 61 22.79 4.12 4.70
N HIS A 62 23.84 4.80 4.23
CA HIS A 62 25.15 4.22 3.98
C HIS A 62 25.87 3.77 5.24
N ASP A 63 25.76 4.54 6.33
CA ASP A 63 26.36 4.16 7.63
C ASP A 63 25.72 2.87 8.19
N ILE A 64 24.45 2.65 7.91
CA ILE A 64 23.68 1.48 8.37
C ILE A 64 23.92 0.28 7.45
N ASN A 65 23.80 0.47 6.15
CA ASN A 65 24.01 -0.57 5.14
C ASN A 65 25.03 -0.09 4.09
N PRO A 66 26.33 -0.40 4.26
CA PRO A 66 27.37 0.06 3.33
C PRO A 66 27.52 -0.84 2.08
N ASP A 67 26.71 -1.88 1.91
CA ASP A 67 26.81 -2.78 0.76
C ASP A 67 26.11 -2.19 -0.47
N PRO A 68 26.86 -1.82 -1.54
CA PRO A 68 26.26 -1.23 -2.74
C PRO A 68 25.37 -2.23 -3.53
N ASN A 69 25.39 -3.51 -3.20
CA ASN A 69 24.47 -4.45 -3.83
C ASN A 69 23.06 -4.39 -3.24
N THR A 70 22.93 -3.93 -2.02
CA THR A 70 21.65 -3.77 -1.31
C THR A 70 21.30 -2.32 -1.04
N ASN A 71 22.27 -1.41 -1.03
CA ASN A 71 22.08 0.04 -0.89
C ASN A 71 22.92 0.80 -1.93
N PRO A 72 22.46 0.87 -3.19
CA PRO A 72 23.25 1.41 -4.32
C PRO A 72 23.21 2.93 -4.46
N VAL A 73 22.34 3.67 -3.79
CA VAL A 73 22.17 5.12 -3.94
C VAL A 73 23.15 5.88 -3.06
N ASP A 74 24.14 6.52 -3.67
CA ASP A 74 25.23 7.27 -3.01
C ASP A 74 25.05 8.79 -3.06
N SER A 75 24.14 9.27 -3.90
CA SER A 75 23.99 10.70 -4.20
C SER A 75 22.55 11.04 -4.56
N ILE A 76 22.27 12.34 -4.56
CA ILE A 76 20.96 12.86 -5.00
C ILE A 76 20.69 12.51 -6.46
N ASP A 77 21.69 12.58 -7.34
CA ASP A 77 21.52 12.24 -8.76
C ASP A 77 21.16 10.75 -8.92
N GLU A 78 21.83 9.86 -8.19
CA GLU A 78 21.51 8.42 -8.18
C GLU A 78 20.15 8.14 -7.54
N PHE A 79 19.71 8.97 -6.59
CA PHE A 79 18.35 8.88 -6.05
C PHE A 79 17.30 9.20 -7.11
N TYR A 80 17.51 10.21 -7.96
CA TYR A 80 16.61 10.49 -9.08
C TYR A 80 16.61 9.35 -10.10
N ASP A 81 17.76 8.79 -10.43
CA ASP A 81 17.87 7.61 -11.32
C ASP A 81 17.13 6.39 -10.75
N PHE A 82 17.19 6.21 -9.42
CA PHE A 82 16.44 5.14 -8.75
C PHE A 82 14.92 5.36 -8.82
N ILE A 83 14.44 6.61 -8.60
CA ILE A 83 13.02 6.95 -8.75
C ILE A 83 12.56 6.67 -10.19
N ASP A 84 13.34 7.07 -11.20
CA ASP A 84 13.03 6.84 -12.61
C ASP A 84 12.86 5.35 -12.93
N TRP A 85 13.72 4.52 -12.38
CA TRP A 85 13.61 3.08 -12.51
C TRP A 85 12.37 2.52 -11.79
N MET A 86 12.14 2.95 -10.55
CA MET A 86 11.05 2.44 -9.71
C MET A 86 9.67 2.66 -10.33
N VAL A 87 9.40 3.86 -10.88
CA VAL A 87 8.06 4.16 -11.45
C VAL A 87 7.74 3.39 -12.73
N THR A 88 8.69 2.63 -13.26
CA THR A 88 8.51 1.78 -14.44
C THR A 88 8.93 0.32 -14.21
N CYS A 89 9.21 -0.07 -12.97
CA CYS A 89 9.59 -1.44 -12.67
C CYS A 89 8.36 -2.33 -12.42
N MET A 90 8.51 -3.60 -12.75
CA MET A 90 7.58 -4.64 -12.29
C MET A 90 7.90 -5.00 -10.85
N PRO A 91 6.91 -5.29 -10.01
CA PRO A 91 7.13 -5.67 -8.61
C PRO A 91 7.70 -7.10 -8.48
N TRP A 92 8.94 -7.32 -8.90
CA TRP A 92 9.59 -8.63 -8.84
C TRP A 92 9.75 -9.17 -7.41
N ASN A 93 9.91 -8.27 -6.45
CA ASN A 93 10.07 -8.61 -5.04
C ASN A 93 8.82 -9.22 -4.38
N VAL A 94 7.66 -9.19 -5.03
CA VAL A 94 6.50 -9.99 -4.58
C VAL A 94 6.69 -11.48 -4.87
N LEU A 95 7.66 -11.85 -5.71
CA LEU A 95 8.00 -13.22 -6.06
C LEU A 95 9.20 -13.66 -5.21
N ARG A 96 8.95 -14.45 -4.18
CA ARG A 96 9.95 -14.80 -3.14
C ARG A 96 11.20 -15.52 -3.65
N ASP A 97 11.09 -16.25 -4.76
CA ASP A 97 12.17 -17.04 -5.33
C ASP A 97 12.68 -16.50 -6.67
N ALA A 98 12.42 -15.23 -6.99
CA ALA A 98 12.83 -14.64 -8.25
C ALA A 98 14.34 -14.37 -8.29
N GLU A 99 15.02 -14.77 -9.39
CA GLU A 99 16.34 -14.26 -9.71
C GLU A 99 16.20 -12.94 -10.47
N TYR A 100 16.87 -11.91 -10.01
CA TYR A 100 16.78 -10.56 -10.56
C TYR A 100 17.94 -10.27 -11.51
N PRO A 101 17.67 -9.82 -12.75
CA PRO A 101 18.70 -9.68 -13.77
C PRO A 101 19.49 -8.36 -13.71
N THR A 102 19.04 -7.36 -12.93
CA THR A 102 19.63 -6.02 -12.85
C THR A 102 20.00 -5.61 -11.43
N LEU A 103 20.81 -4.55 -11.28
CA LEU A 103 21.23 -4.05 -9.97
C LEU A 103 20.03 -3.77 -9.05
N TYR A 104 19.08 -2.97 -9.51
CA TYR A 104 17.93 -2.62 -8.68
C TYR A 104 17.00 -3.80 -8.41
N ASN A 105 16.85 -4.71 -9.36
CA ASN A 105 16.10 -5.94 -9.15
C ASN A 105 16.81 -6.93 -8.19
N HIS A 106 18.12 -6.77 -7.98
CA HIS A 106 18.89 -7.53 -6.98
C HIS A 106 18.72 -6.98 -5.55
N ILE A 107 18.22 -5.77 -5.42
CA ILE A 107 17.87 -5.25 -4.11
C ILE A 107 16.64 -6.04 -3.68
N ASP A 108 16.82 -6.92 -2.71
CA ASP A 108 15.71 -7.62 -2.13
C ASP A 108 14.72 -6.59 -1.58
N GLN A 109 13.44 -6.80 -1.88
CA GLN A 109 12.40 -5.86 -1.49
C GLN A 109 12.68 -4.42 -1.97
N SER A 110 13.02 -4.24 -3.23
CA SER A 110 13.29 -2.91 -3.82
C SER A 110 12.15 -1.91 -3.60
N ILE A 111 10.93 -2.39 -3.37
CA ILE A 111 9.80 -1.56 -2.94
C ILE A 111 10.06 -0.91 -1.58
N ASP A 112 10.68 -1.63 -0.64
CA ASP A 112 10.95 -1.14 0.69
C ASP A 112 12.19 -0.25 0.73
N TYR A 113 13.08 -0.39 -0.25
CA TYR A 113 14.33 0.38 -0.30
C TYR A 113 14.11 1.89 -0.40
N ILE A 114 13.12 2.37 -1.17
CA ILE A 114 12.84 3.80 -1.23
C ILE A 114 12.40 4.34 0.14
N TRP A 115 11.62 3.55 0.89
CA TRP A 115 11.23 3.91 2.24
C TRP A 115 12.44 3.91 3.18
N PHE A 116 13.32 2.91 3.10
CA PHE A 116 14.55 2.89 3.87
C PHE A 116 15.38 4.17 3.68
N LEU A 117 15.51 4.67 2.44
CA LEU A 117 16.22 5.93 2.18
C LEU A 117 15.51 7.14 2.82
N LEU A 118 14.18 7.18 2.82
CA LEU A 118 13.40 8.28 3.38
C LEU A 118 13.18 8.17 4.90
N ASP A 119 13.38 6.99 5.48
CA ASP A 119 13.04 6.68 6.88
C ASP A 119 14.21 6.82 7.86
N GLN A 120 15.32 7.41 7.42
CA GLN A 120 16.43 7.65 8.33
C GLN A 120 16.05 8.73 9.36
N PRO A 121 16.03 8.44 10.68
CA PRO A 121 15.60 9.40 11.69
C PRO A 121 16.52 10.63 11.72
N LEU A 122 15.94 11.82 11.68
CA LEU A 122 16.65 13.10 11.68
C LEU A 122 16.27 13.93 12.90
N GLU A 123 17.27 14.33 13.70
CA GLU A 123 17.06 15.17 14.90
C GLU A 123 16.35 16.49 14.54
N GLU A 124 16.62 17.03 13.35
CA GLU A 124 16.00 18.26 12.85
C GLU A 124 14.50 18.15 12.63
N LEU A 125 13.99 16.92 12.48
CA LEU A 125 12.57 16.64 12.27
C LEU A 125 11.82 16.23 13.56
N GLU A 126 12.51 16.14 14.70
CA GLU A 126 11.87 15.85 15.97
C GLU A 126 10.77 16.87 16.31
N GLY A 127 9.56 16.36 16.54
CA GLY A 127 8.36 17.17 16.80
C GLY A 127 7.83 17.93 15.58
N ARG A 128 8.36 17.66 14.38
CA ARG A 128 7.90 18.15 13.09
C ARG A 128 7.35 16.96 12.29
N GLY A 129 6.36 17.20 11.42
CA GLY A 129 5.78 16.15 10.59
C GLY A 129 4.66 15.37 11.25
N TYR A 130 4.27 14.25 10.62
CA TYR A 130 3.02 13.55 10.95
C TYR A 130 3.18 12.39 11.94
N TYR A 131 4.27 11.64 11.90
CA TYR A 131 4.37 10.36 12.59
C TYR A 131 5.76 10.12 13.19
N TYR A 132 6.76 9.80 12.36
CA TYR A 132 8.16 9.68 12.77
C TYR A 132 8.97 10.91 12.34
N PRO A 133 10.13 11.18 12.97
CA PRO A 133 11.02 12.26 12.55
C PRO A 133 11.84 11.86 11.32
N THR A 134 11.17 11.45 10.24
CA THR A 134 11.77 11.02 8.98
C THR A 134 11.16 11.79 7.81
N LEU A 135 11.83 11.82 6.66
CA LEU A 135 11.38 12.57 5.50
C LEU A 135 10.07 12.05 4.93
N GLN A 136 9.80 10.76 4.98
CA GLN A 136 8.54 10.16 4.55
C GLN A 136 7.32 10.85 5.20
N TYR A 137 7.44 11.28 6.45
CA TYR A 137 6.35 11.88 7.22
C TYR A 137 6.44 13.40 7.33
N HIS A 138 7.31 14.02 6.53
CA HIS A 138 7.52 15.47 6.53
C HIS A 138 7.17 16.09 5.18
N GLU A 139 6.40 17.20 5.19
CA GLU A 139 6.13 17.93 3.95
C GLU A 139 7.37 18.63 3.41
N PRO A 140 7.58 18.68 2.09
CA PRO A 140 6.66 18.25 1.03
C PRO A 140 6.81 16.76 0.62
N ILE A 141 7.73 16.01 1.22
CA ILE A 141 8.00 14.62 0.83
C ILE A 141 6.78 13.71 1.10
N ALA A 142 6.06 13.94 2.19
CA ALA A 142 4.82 13.21 2.47
C ALA A 142 3.78 13.36 1.33
N SER A 143 3.64 14.55 0.76
CA SER A 143 2.81 14.77 -0.43
C SER A 143 3.41 14.15 -1.69
N TRP A 144 4.73 14.20 -1.85
CA TRP A 144 5.43 13.58 -2.98
C TRP A 144 5.23 12.05 -3.03
N CYS A 145 5.13 11.38 -1.90
CA CYS A 145 4.85 9.94 -1.85
C CYS A 145 3.61 9.57 -2.66
N LYS A 146 2.60 10.46 -2.68
CA LYS A 146 1.42 10.25 -3.52
C LYS A 146 1.73 10.41 -5.02
N GLU A 147 2.50 11.42 -5.40
CA GLU A 147 2.86 11.65 -6.80
C GLU A 147 3.65 10.45 -7.36
N TYR A 148 4.59 9.94 -6.59
CA TYR A 148 5.35 8.74 -6.87
C TYR A 148 4.44 7.51 -7.05
N SER A 149 3.54 7.29 -6.11
CA SER A 149 2.61 6.17 -6.13
C SER A 149 1.62 6.24 -7.30
N ASP A 150 1.11 7.43 -7.62
CA ASP A 150 0.21 7.66 -8.75
C ASP A 150 0.91 7.35 -10.09
N GLU A 151 2.18 7.73 -10.26
CA GLU A 151 2.93 7.48 -11.49
C GLU A 151 3.24 5.99 -11.66
N TRP A 152 3.73 5.33 -10.60
CA TRP A 152 3.98 3.90 -10.66
C TRP A 152 2.69 3.08 -10.85
N GLY A 153 1.61 3.42 -10.14
CA GLY A 153 0.30 2.81 -10.32
C GLY A 153 -0.25 2.94 -11.74
N ALA A 154 0.04 4.08 -12.41
CA ALA A 154 -0.30 4.26 -13.81
C ALA A 154 0.49 3.31 -14.71
N PHE A 155 1.79 3.11 -14.48
CA PHE A 155 2.60 2.10 -15.19
C PHE A 155 2.05 0.69 -14.96
N LEU A 156 1.76 0.32 -13.71
CA LEU A 156 1.23 -1.00 -13.36
C LEU A 156 -0.14 -1.31 -13.97
N SER A 157 -0.79 -0.31 -14.55
CA SER A 157 -2.04 -0.43 -15.30
C SER A 157 -1.84 -0.47 -16.82
N THR A 158 -0.59 -0.56 -17.31
CA THR A 158 -0.26 -0.70 -18.74
C THR A 158 0.11 -2.14 -19.09
N GLU A 159 0.01 -2.49 -20.38
CA GLU A 159 0.43 -3.80 -20.89
C GLU A 159 1.94 -4.06 -20.69
N GLU A 160 2.76 -3.01 -20.58
CA GLU A 160 4.20 -3.11 -20.34
C GLU A 160 4.53 -3.65 -18.93
N SER A 161 3.59 -3.53 -17.98
CA SER A 161 3.71 -4.06 -16.62
C SER A 161 3.40 -5.56 -16.51
N TRP A 162 3.18 -6.24 -17.63
CA TRP A 162 2.83 -7.67 -17.62
C TRP A 162 3.52 -8.43 -18.74
N ASN A 163 3.98 -9.65 -18.44
CA ASN A 163 4.55 -10.54 -19.44
C ASN A 163 4.47 -12.02 -19.02
N ASP A 164 4.68 -12.91 -20.01
CA ASP A 164 4.57 -14.35 -19.80
C ASP A 164 5.60 -14.90 -18.80
N ILE A 165 6.78 -14.29 -18.69
CA ILE A 165 7.81 -14.72 -17.74
C ILE A 165 7.35 -14.45 -16.32
N TYR A 166 6.85 -13.24 -16.06
CA TYR A 166 6.30 -12.85 -14.77
C TYR A 166 5.13 -13.76 -14.37
N TYR A 167 4.21 -13.99 -15.31
CA TYR A 167 3.08 -14.88 -15.10
C TYR A 167 3.51 -16.31 -14.77
N GLN A 168 4.51 -16.85 -15.48
CA GLN A 168 5.01 -18.19 -15.17
C GLN A 168 5.63 -18.27 -13.77
N ARG A 169 6.37 -17.24 -13.36
CA ARG A 169 6.93 -17.14 -11.99
C ARG A 169 5.84 -17.12 -10.92
N ILE A 170 4.79 -16.35 -11.13
CA ILE A 170 3.61 -16.35 -10.23
C ILE A 170 3.02 -17.76 -10.10
N LYS A 171 2.93 -18.51 -11.21
CA LYS A 171 2.38 -19.87 -11.18
C LYS A 171 3.30 -20.86 -10.46
N ASP A 172 4.59 -20.66 -10.55
CA ASP A 172 5.59 -21.55 -9.97
C ASP A 172 5.82 -21.25 -8.47
N ASP A 173 5.42 -20.07 -7.99
CA ASP A 173 5.50 -19.68 -6.58
C ASP A 173 4.28 -20.19 -5.80
N PRO A 174 4.48 -21.16 -4.86
CA PRO A 174 3.37 -21.71 -4.09
C PRO A 174 2.65 -20.67 -3.20
N SER A 175 3.33 -19.59 -2.80
CA SER A 175 2.75 -18.54 -1.96
C SER A 175 1.66 -17.74 -2.67
N MET A 176 1.67 -17.73 -4.01
CA MET A 176 0.67 -17.07 -4.85
C MET A 176 -0.66 -17.83 -4.96
N ASN A 177 -0.75 -19.03 -4.39
CA ASN A 177 -1.97 -19.84 -4.31
C ASN A 177 -2.61 -20.18 -5.68
N MET A 178 -1.88 -20.03 -6.79
CA MET A 178 -2.38 -20.31 -8.14
C MET A 178 -2.71 -21.79 -8.36
N GLN A 179 -2.03 -22.69 -7.63
CA GLN A 179 -2.22 -24.14 -7.69
C GLN A 179 -3.61 -24.62 -7.24
N TYR A 180 -4.34 -23.80 -6.49
CA TYR A 180 -5.66 -24.13 -5.99
C TYR A 180 -6.77 -23.86 -7.01
N GLY A 181 -6.48 -23.15 -8.10
CA GLY A 181 -7.48 -22.79 -9.13
C GLY A 181 -8.57 -21.84 -8.60
N TRP A 182 -8.27 -21.03 -7.60
CA TRP A 182 -9.22 -20.10 -7.00
C TRP A 182 -9.55 -18.88 -7.86
N TYR A 183 -8.64 -18.54 -8.78
CA TYR A 183 -8.72 -17.29 -9.53
C TYR A 183 -9.18 -17.54 -10.97
N ALA A 184 -9.79 -16.52 -11.57
CA ALA A 184 -10.15 -16.54 -12.98
C ALA A 184 -8.94 -16.83 -13.88
N ASP A 185 -9.19 -17.39 -15.08
CA ASP A 185 -8.11 -17.80 -15.97
C ASP A 185 -7.23 -16.62 -16.37
N SER A 186 -5.94 -16.85 -16.35
CA SER A 186 -4.86 -15.95 -16.67
C SER A 186 -4.92 -15.28 -18.04
N ASN A 187 -5.64 -15.86 -18.99
CA ASN A 187 -5.78 -15.27 -20.33
C ASN A 187 -6.52 -13.93 -20.35
N VAL A 188 -7.05 -13.51 -19.20
CA VAL A 188 -7.75 -12.23 -19.06
C VAL A 188 -6.89 -11.12 -18.47
N TRP A 189 -5.68 -11.42 -17.97
CA TRP A 189 -4.80 -10.44 -17.37
C TRP A 189 -3.80 -9.89 -18.40
N HIS A 190 -3.83 -8.58 -18.60
CA HIS A 190 -2.99 -7.85 -19.52
C HIS A 190 -2.10 -6.81 -18.83
N THR A 191 -2.35 -6.56 -17.55
CA THR A 191 -1.58 -5.64 -16.71
C THR A 191 -1.31 -6.25 -15.34
N PHE A 192 -0.29 -5.74 -14.63
CA PHE A 192 -0.03 -6.18 -13.27
C PHE A 192 -1.23 -5.92 -12.34
N ASN A 193 -1.85 -4.75 -12.46
CA ASN A 193 -2.99 -4.38 -11.61
C ASN A 193 -4.23 -5.23 -11.87
N GLU A 194 -4.45 -5.73 -13.10
CA GLU A 194 -5.51 -6.70 -13.38
C GLU A 194 -5.28 -8.02 -12.64
N TRP A 195 -4.02 -8.49 -12.58
CA TRP A 195 -3.67 -9.67 -11.80
C TRP A 195 -3.76 -9.40 -10.29
N PHE A 196 -3.26 -8.28 -9.82
CA PHE A 196 -3.27 -7.95 -8.40
C PHE A 196 -4.69 -7.87 -7.84
N SER A 197 -5.60 -7.22 -8.57
CA SER A 197 -7.03 -7.15 -8.23
C SER A 197 -7.88 -8.27 -8.87
N ARG A 198 -7.26 -9.44 -9.09
CA ARG A 198 -7.88 -10.60 -9.76
C ARG A 198 -9.20 -11.01 -9.15
N TYR A 199 -10.08 -11.58 -9.97
CA TYR A 199 -11.35 -12.13 -9.51
C TYR A 199 -11.21 -13.60 -9.12
N LEU A 200 -12.05 -14.03 -8.19
CA LEU A 200 -12.29 -15.46 -7.95
C LEU A 200 -12.94 -16.09 -9.18
N VAL A 201 -12.60 -17.35 -9.47
CA VAL A 201 -13.22 -18.12 -10.55
C VAL A 201 -14.71 -18.30 -10.33
N ASP A 202 -15.12 -18.48 -9.08
CA ASP A 202 -16.49 -18.63 -8.65
C ASP A 202 -16.59 -18.24 -7.15
N PRO A 203 -17.65 -17.54 -6.71
CA PRO A 203 -17.82 -17.17 -5.30
C PRO A 203 -17.77 -18.35 -4.32
N SER A 204 -18.12 -19.57 -4.76
CA SER A 204 -18.12 -20.76 -3.90
C SER A 204 -16.74 -21.18 -3.41
N VAL A 205 -15.64 -20.68 -4.01
CA VAL A 205 -14.27 -20.93 -3.51
C VAL A 205 -13.97 -20.17 -2.21
N ARG A 206 -14.84 -19.25 -1.83
CA ARG A 206 -14.83 -18.53 -0.56
C ARG A 206 -16.21 -18.66 0.10
N PRO A 207 -16.50 -19.81 0.74
CA PRO A 207 -17.79 -20.01 1.40
C PRO A 207 -17.95 -19.02 2.56
N ILE A 208 -19.15 -18.44 2.66
CA ILE A 208 -19.46 -17.45 3.69
C ILE A 208 -19.92 -18.15 4.95
N ALA A 209 -19.22 -17.94 6.05
CA ALA A 209 -19.55 -18.51 7.35
C ALA A 209 -20.85 -17.91 7.95
N ASP A 210 -21.43 -18.63 8.89
CA ASP A 210 -22.67 -18.22 9.56
C ASP A 210 -22.42 -17.25 10.74
N SER A 211 -21.16 -16.97 11.09
CA SER A 211 -20.79 -15.97 12.13
C SER A 211 -21.37 -14.60 11.84
N ALA A 212 -21.59 -13.80 12.88
CA ALA A 212 -22.14 -12.44 12.75
C ALA A 212 -21.25 -11.56 11.83
N VAL A 213 -19.93 -11.70 11.94
CA VAL A 213 -18.93 -11.01 11.12
C VAL A 213 -18.04 -12.05 10.46
N VAL A 214 -17.83 -11.92 9.16
CA VAL A 214 -16.85 -12.72 8.41
C VAL A 214 -15.63 -11.90 8.04
N SER A 215 -14.51 -12.57 7.72
CA SER A 215 -13.33 -11.87 7.21
C SER A 215 -13.69 -11.12 5.92
N PRO A 216 -13.34 -9.82 5.85
CA PRO A 216 -13.60 -9.02 4.67
C PRO A 216 -12.66 -9.36 3.49
N ALA A 217 -11.54 -10.02 3.74
CA ALA A 217 -10.50 -10.31 2.76
C ALA A 217 -9.73 -11.59 3.14
N ASP A 218 -8.92 -12.11 2.20
CA ASP A 218 -7.82 -13.03 2.55
C ASP A 218 -6.79 -12.18 3.29
N SER A 219 -6.51 -12.46 4.56
CA SER A 219 -5.73 -11.55 5.41
C SER A 219 -5.25 -12.19 6.71
N THR A 220 -4.28 -11.58 7.35
CA THR A 220 -3.83 -11.91 8.70
C THR A 220 -4.40 -10.90 9.68
N PRO A 221 -5.22 -11.31 10.66
CA PRO A 221 -5.68 -10.40 11.69
C PRO A 221 -4.53 -9.92 12.57
N GLU A 222 -4.52 -8.61 12.87
CA GLU A 222 -3.48 -7.96 13.67
C GLU A 222 -3.90 -7.72 15.12
N GLY A 223 -5.21 -7.59 15.37
CA GLY A 223 -5.69 -7.46 16.74
C GLY A 223 -7.06 -6.83 16.92
N VAL A 224 -7.37 -6.63 18.20
CA VAL A 224 -8.60 -6.02 18.69
C VAL A 224 -8.26 -4.98 19.73
N TRP A 225 -8.81 -3.78 19.63
CA TRP A 225 -8.57 -2.66 20.53
C TRP A 225 -9.91 -2.09 21.03
N ASP A 226 -9.92 -1.66 22.27
CA ASP A 226 -11.05 -0.91 22.81
C ASP A 226 -10.95 0.56 22.35
N ILE A 227 -12.09 1.20 22.14
CA ILE A 227 -12.22 2.63 21.89
C ILE A 227 -12.77 3.25 23.17
N ASP A 228 -12.12 4.27 23.72
CA ASP A 228 -12.60 4.91 24.94
C ASP A 228 -13.79 5.86 24.69
N GLU A 229 -14.32 6.45 25.75
CA GLU A 229 -15.44 7.40 25.72
C GLU A 229 -15.10 8.73 25.01
N ASN A 230 -13.81 9.02 24.79
CA ASN A 230 -13.35 10.17 24.02
C ASN A 230 -13.25 9.85 22.53
N GLY A 231 -13.26 8.56 22.18
CA GLY A 231 -13.03 8.06 20.82
C GLY A 231 -11.56 7.84 20.52
N ASP A 232 -10.73 7.63 21.56
CA ASP A 232 -9.31 7.28 21.40
C ASP A 232 -9.10 5.79 21.57
N LEU A 233 -8.13 5.23 20.81
CA LEU A 233 -7.78 3.81 20.93
C LEU A 233 -7.07 3.53 22.25
N VAL A 234 -7.50 2.45 22.89
CA VAL A 234 -6.89 1.93 24.12
C VAL A 234 -6.38 0.54 23.85
N GLN A 235 -5.08 0.33 24.03
CA GLN A 235 -4.51 -0.99 23.90
C GLN A 235 -4.99 -1.90 25.05
N LYS A 236 -5.42 -3.14 24.74
CA LYS A 236 -5.93 -4.13 25.70
C LYS A 236 -4.98 -4.43 26.88
N ALA A 237 -3.72 -4.04 26.82
CA ALA A 237 -2.69 -4.24 27.84
C ALA A 237 -2.47 -3.04 28.78
N GLY A 238 -3.35 -2.04 28.81
CA GLY A 238 -3.23 -0.89 29.70
C GLY A 238 -2.17 0.14 29.30
N VAL A 239 -1.65 0.07 28.10
CA VAL A 239 -0.77 1.08 27.54
C VAL A 239 -1.60 2.08 26.73
N THR A 240 -1.79 3.25 27.29
CA THR A 240 -2.37 4.39 26.54
C THR A 240 -1.35 4.80 25.48
N ILE A 241 -1.73 4.73 24.20
CA ILE A 241 -0.91 5.20 23.09
C ILE A 241 -0.79 6.72 23.20
N LYS A 242 0.36 7.19 23.65
CA LYS A 242 0.65 8.61 23.81
C LYS A 242 1.23 9.24 22.55
N SER A 243 0.58 9.11 21.40
CA SER A 243 0.75 10.12 20.37
C SER A 243 -0.61 10.80 20.22
N ALA A 244 -0.76 11.92 20.86
CA ALA A 244 -2.04 12.62 21.06
C ALA A 244 -2.74 13.06 19.74
N ASN A 245 -2.14 12.81 18.58
CA ASN A 245 -2.64 13.29 17.29
C ASN A 245 -3.16 12.18 16.36
N PHE A 246 -2.93 10.88 16.65
CA PHE A 246 -3.20 9.80 15.68
C PHE A 246 -4.00 8.62 16.24
N THR A 247 -4.73 8.81 17.32
CA THR A 247 -5.51 7.74 17.96
C THR A 247 -7.03 7.94 17.88
N SER A 248 -7.47 9.04 17.31
CA SER A 248 -8.89 9.41 17.28
C SER A 248 -9.67 8.70 16.17
N ILE A 249 -10.72 7.97 16.56
CA ILE A 249 -11.66 7.34 15.61
C ILE A 249 -12.33 8.37 14.70
N ALA A 250 -12.55 9.60 15.18
CA ALA A 250 -13.09 10.68 14.36
C ALA A 250 -12.13 11.07 13.20
N GLN A 251 -10.81 11.02 13.44
CA GLN A 251 -9.82 11.21 12.37
C GLN A 251 -9.83 10.01 11.41
N LEU A 252 -9.92 8.79 11.93
CA LEU A 252 -9.93 7.58 11.12
C LEU A 252 -11.12 7.56 10.14
N ILE A 253 -12.34 7.85 10.62
CA ILE A 253 -13.56 7.97 9.79
C ILE A 253 -13.48 9.17 8.84
N GLY A 254 -12.66 10.15 9.16
CA GLY A 254 -12.40 11.34 8.39
C GLY A 254 -13.34 12.52 8.71
N PRO A 255 -12.86 13.75 8.47
CA PRO A 255 -13.57 14.96 8.84
C PRO A 255 -14.91 15.09 8.13
N GLY A 256 -15.94 15.56 8.85
CA GLY A 256 -17.27 15.83 8.30
C GLY A 256 -18.18 14.61 8.17
N SER A 257 -17.82 13.44 8.71
CA SER A 257 -18.76 12.34 8.90
C SER A 257 -19.77 12.66 9.99
N GLU A 258 -21.05 12.33 9.73
CA GLU A 258 -22.11 12.40 10.76
C GLU A 258 -21.95 11.29 11.82
N TYR A 259 -21.11 10.30 11.55
CA TYR A 259 -20.88 9.11 12.39
C TYR A 259 -19.56 9.15 13.17
N ALA A 260 -18.84 10.28 13.17
CA ALA A 260 -17.52 10.39 13.81
C ALA A 260 -17.53 9.98 15.30
N ASP A 261 -18.61 10.29 16.01
CA ASP A 261 -18.79 9.95 17.42
C ASP A 261 -19.54 8.63 17.68
N ALA A 262 -19.99 7.95 16.62
CA ALA A 262 -20.87 6.80 16.74
C ALA A 262 -20.15 5.55 17.31
N PHE A 263 -18.82 5.50 17.25
CA PHE A 263 -18.03 4.34 17.68
C PHE A 263 -17.28 4.56 18.99
N LYS A 264 -17.54 5.66 19.70
CA LYS A 264 -17.00 5.89 21.05
C LYS A 264 -17.44 4.79 22.02
N GLY A 265 -16.52 4.32 22.84
CA GLY A 265 -16.75 3.21 23.76
C GLY A 265 -16.89 1.86 23.09
N GLY A 266 -16.66 1.76 21.80
CA GLY A 266 -16.80 0.53 21.00
C GLY A 266 -15.49 -0.23 20.83
N THR A 267 -15.39 -0.96 19.72
CA THR A 267 -14.25 -1.85 19.43
C THR A 267 -13.73 -1.58 18.02
N LEU A 268 -12.41 -1.61 17.88
CA LEU A 268 -11.70 -1.63 16.59
C LEU A 268 -11.06 -2.99 16.39
N THR A 269 -11.12 -3.51 15.16
CA THR A 269 -10.32 -4.64 14.70
C THR A 269 -9.53 -4.24 13.47
N HIS A 270 -8.40 -4.90 13.25
CA HIS A 270 -7.50 -4.64 12.15
C HIS A 270 -7.02 -5.95 11.52
N THR A 271 -6.90 -5.99 10.19
CA THR A 271 -6.38 -7.13 9.44
C THR A 271 -5.54 -6.65 8.25
N PHE A 272 -4.43 -7.32 8.00
CA PHE A 272 -3.44 -7.01 6.97
C PHE A 272 -3.52 -8.01 5.81
N LEU A 273 -3.45 -7.52 4.57
CA LEU A 273 -3.35 -8.34 3.36
C LEU A 273 -1.90 -8.34 2.87
N ASP A 274 -1.29 -9.53 2.83
CA ASP A 274 0.04 -9.71 2.25
C ASP A 274 -0.03 -9.57 0.71
N VAL A 275 1.07 -9.21 0.07
CA VAL A 275 1.16 -8.92 -1.38
C VAL A 275 0.71 -10.09 -2.28
N ASN A 276 0.72 -11.31 -1.77
CA ASN A 276 0.26 -12.51 -2.49
C ASN A 276 -1.22 -12.85 -2.24
N ASP A 277 -1.89 -12.15 -1.35
CA ASP A 277 -3.29 -12.36 -1.03
C ASP A 277 -4.25 -11.98 -2.16
N TYR A 278 -5.51 -12.27 -1.97
CA TYR A 278 -6.62 -11.85 -2.81
C TYR A 278 -7.02 -10.41 -2.47
N HIS A 279 -6.70 -9.44 -3.32
CA HIS A 279 -6.83 -8.01 -3.04
C HIS A 279 -8.21 -7.42 -3.38
N ARG A 280 -9.26 -8.24 -3.38
CA ARG A 280 -10.65 -7.76 -3.35
C ARG A 280 -11.22 -7.97 -1.96
N TYR A 281 -11.92 -6.95 -1.49
CA TYR A 281 -12.56 -7.00 -0.19
C TYR A 281 -14.08 -7.03 -0.32
N HIS A 282 -14.73 -7.63 0.67
CA HIS A 282 -16.13 -7.97 0.68
C HIS A 282 -16.81 -7.43 1.94
N PHE A 283 -18.12 -7.27 1.90
CA PHE A 283 -18.85 -6.85 3.08
C PHE A 283 -18.76 -7.90 4.20
N PRO A 284 -18.24 -7.55 5.38
CA PRO A 284 -18.12 -8.49 6.50
C PRO A 284 -19.45 -8.74 7.22
N VAL A 285 -20.43 -7.88 7.01
CA VAL A 285 -21.75 -7.89 7.63
C VAL A 285 -22.84 -7.59 6.61
N SER A 286 -24.07 -8.07 6.85
CA SER A 286 -25.25 -7.67 6.08
C SER A 286 -25.86 -6.39 6.65
N GLY A 287 -26.46 -5.56 5.79
CA GLY A 287 -27.12 -4.33 6.27
C GLY A 287 -27.46 -3.33 5.16
N THR A 288 -27.64 -2.08 5.56
CA THR A 288 -27.92 -0.95 4.65
C THR A 288 -26.79 0.05 4.75
N ILE A 289 -26.19 0.42 3.63
CA ILE A 289 -25.11 1.41 3.57
C ILE A 289 -25.65 2.80 3.96
N LYS A 290 -25.05 3.41 4.97
CA LYS A 290 -25.41 4.74 5.48
C LYS A 290 -24.49 5.85 4.99
N GLU A 291 -23.20 5.53 4.83
CA GLU A 291 -22.18 6.47 4.37
C GLU A 291 -21.15 5.76 3.50
N VAL A 292 -20.67 6.43 2.47
CA VAL A 292 -19.55 6.03 1.62
C VAL A 292 -18.63 7.23 1.47
N ARG A 293 -17.35 7.09 1.81
CA ARG A 293 -16.39 8.20 1.81
C ARG A 293 -15.06 7.78 1.23
N LYS A 294 -14.44 8.70 0.49
CA LYS A 294 -13.02 8.68 0.16
C LYS A 294 -12.29 9.67 1.07
N ILE A 295 -11.20 9.24 1.67
CA ILE A 295 -10.44 10.03 2.64
C ILE A 295 -9.00 10.08 2.15
N PRO A 296 -8.68 10.99 1.20
CA PRO A 296 -7.32 11.15 0.72
C PRO A 296 -6.43 11.67 1.85
N ALA A 297 -5.26 11.10 1.96
CA ALA A 297 -4.26 11.47 2.95
C ALA A 297 -2.86 11.19 2.38
N ILE A 298 -1.85 10.87 3.21
CA ILE A 298 -0.54 10.51 2.72
C ILE A 298 -0.53 9.06 2.17
N ASN A 299 0.56 8.72 1.52
CA ASN A 299 0.81 7.39 0.96
C ASN A 299 2.16 6.89 1.46
N GLY A 300 2.28 6.75 2.76
CA GLY A 300 3.50 6.28 3.41
C GLY A 300 3.57 4.76 3.51
N ALA A 301 4.64 4.26 4.11
CA ALA A 301 4.84 2.81 4.30
C ALA A 301 3.97 2.20 5.41
N GLY A 302 3.29 3.02 6.21
CA GLY A 302 2.53 2.54 7.38
C GLY A 302 3.41 2.28 8.62
N GLY A 303 4.65 2.71 8.60
CA GLY A 303 5.66 2.55 9.64
C GLY A 303 6.97 3.16 9.18
N ILE A 304 8.09 2.62 9.61
CA ILE A 304 9.41 2.93 9.05
C ILE A 304 10.09 1.67 8.55
N THR A 305 10.88 1.81 7.51
CA THR A 305 11.66 0.70 6.95
C THR A 305 13.08 0.73 7.49
N GLU A 306 13.52 -0.38 8.09
CA GLU A 306 14.86 -0.57 8.63
C GLU A 306 15.61 -1.67 7.88
N TRP A 307 16.94 -1.62 7.92
CA TRP A 307 17.80 -2.71 7.45
C TRP A 307 18.04 -3.70 8.57
N ASP A 308 17.72 -4.97 8.33
CA ASP A 308 18.07 -6.07 9.24
C ASP A 308 19.36 -6.77 8.76
N PRO A 309 20.50 -6.56 9.42
CA PRO A 309 21.76 -7.17 9.03
C PRO A 309 21.82 -8.68 9.31
N GLU A 310 20.91 -9.24 10.14
CA GLU A 310 20.88 -10.68 10.44
C GLU A 310 20.26 -11.46 9.29
N THR A 311 19.23 -10.93 8.67
CA THR A 311 18.55 -11.56 7.53
C THR A 311 19.04 -11.03 6.18
N GLY A 312 19.63 -9.82 6.13
CA GLY A 312 20.04 -9.15 4.91
C GLY A 312 18.82 -8.60 4.13
N HIS A 313 17.74 -8.24 4.83
CA HIS A 313 16.51 -7.73 4.24
C HIS A 313 16.11 -6.37 4.83
N TYR A 314 15.32 -5.62 4.05
CA TYR A 314 14.59 -4.47 4.58
C TYR A 314 13.31 -4.96 5.24
N ILE A 315 13.03 -4.43 6.44
CA ILE A 315 11.87 -4.81 7.24
C ILE A 315 11.05 -3.57 7.61
N LEU A 316 9.74 -3.68 7.50
CA LEU A 316 8.83 -2.64 7.97
C LEU A 316 8.62 -2.78 9.48
N ILE A 317 8.87 -1.70 10.22
CA ILE A 317 8.63 -1.59 11.65
C ILE A 317 7.41 -0.72 11.89
N ASP A 318 6.35 -1.34 12.37
CA ASP A 318 5.13 -0.68 12.83
C ASP A 318 5.11 -0.65 14.37
N ALA A 319 6.02 0.13 14.95
CA ALA A 319 6.16 0.21 16.40
C ALA A 319 5.21 1.23 17.06
N ILE A 320 4.66 2.18 16.30
CA ILE A 320 3.77 3.23 16.82
C ILE A 320 2.40 3.06 16.17
N PRO A 321 1.37 2.59 16.93
CA PRO A 321 0.03 2.43 16.38
C PRO A 321 -0.59 3.78 15.99
N GLY A 322 -1.52 3.75 15.02
CA GLY A 322 -2.28 4.92 14.58
C GLY A 322 -1.88 5.47 13.20
N TRP A 323 -0.91 4.85 12.51
CA TRP A 323 -0.55 5.20 11.14
C TRP A 323 -1.76 5.10 10.18
N GLN A 324 -2.70 4.21 10.44
CA GLN A 324 -3.94 4.05 9.66
C GLN A 324 -4.74 5.35 9.57
N MET A 325 -4.55 6.27 10.51
CA MET A 325 -5.28 7.55 10.56
C MET A 325 -4.68 8.63 9.67
N ILE A 326 -3.44 8.42 9.20
CA ILE A 326 -2.75 9.36 8.32
C ILE A 326 -2.64 8.87 6.87
N GLU A 327 -2.87 7.57 6.63
CA GLU A 327 -2.84 6.99 5.28
C GLU A 327 -4.13 7.25 4.50
N THR A 328 -3.99 7.23 3.16
CA THR A 328 -5.14 7.25 2.24
C THR A 328 -6.03 6.06 2.48
N ARG A 329 -7.32 6.30 2.68
CA ARG A 329 -8.30 5.28 2.99
C ARG A 329 -9.68 5.62 2.50
N ASP A 330 -10.53 4.64 2.49
CA ASP A 330 -11.96 4.82 2.25
C ASP A 330 -12.75 4.36 3.48
N CYS A 331 -14.01 4.72 3.60
CA CYS A 331 -14.88 4.31 4.69
C CYS A 331 -16.29 4.03 4.19
N VAL A 332 -16.82 2.87 4.53
CA VAL A 332 -18.25 2.54 4.39
C VAL A 332 -18.83 2.28 5.77
N ILE A 333 -19.98 2.89 6.05
CA ILE A 333 -20.74 2.63 7.28
C ILE A 333 -22.00 1.85 6.92
N VAL A 334 -22.16 0.68 7.53
CA VAL A 334 -23.28 -0.24 7.32
C VAL A 334 -24.13 -0.25 8.59
N ASP A 335 -25.42 -0.04 8.44
CA ASP A 335 -26.44 -0.25 9.50
C ASP A 335 -26.94 -1.68 9.40
N THR A 336 -26.52 -2.52 10.35
CA THR A 336 -26.88 -3.93 10.40
C THR A 336 -28.30 -4.15 10.93
N GLY A 337 -28.91 -3.15 11.56
CA GLY A 337 -30.17 -3.26 12.29
C GLY A 337 -29.98 -3.87 13.68
N ASP A 338 -29.66 -5.13 13.77
CA ASP A 338 -29.59 -5.87 15.04
C ASP A 338 -28.33 -5.53 15.87
N TYR A 339 -27.21 -5.22 15.21
CA TYR A 339 -25.92 -4.95 15.83
C TYR A 339 -25.47 -3.49 15.72
N GLY A 340 -26.38 -2.59 15.32
CA GLY A 340 -26.06 -1.18 15.13
C GLY A 340 -25.19 -0.92 13.91
N LEU A 341 -24.34 0.10 13.99
CA LEU A 341 -23.47 0.50 12.89
C LEU A 341 -22.13 -0.26 12.93
N VAL A 342 -21.68 -0.68 11.75
CA VAL A 342 -20.33 -1.20 11.52
C VAL A 342 -19.67 -0.33 10.47
N ALA A 343 -18.48 0.21 10.77
CA ALA A 343 -17.65 0.88 9.76
C ALA A 343 -16.61 -0.11 9.22
N VAL A 344 -16.40 -0.09 7.92
CA VAL A 344 -15.36 -0.87 7.23
C VAL A 344 -14.48 0.09 6.46
N LEU A 345 -13.19 0.10 6.80
CA LEU A 345 -12.22 1.03 6.26
C LEU A 345 -11.09 0.27 5.55
N PRO A 346 -11.13 0.11 4.23
CA PRO A 346 -9.95 -0.28 3.48
C PRO A 346 -8.94 0.88 3.51
N ILE A 347 -7.67 0.54 3.79
CA ILE A 347 -6.56 1.47 3.91
C ILE A 347 -5.49 1.08 2.91
N GLY A 348 -5.09 2.01 2.06
CA GLY A 348 -3.98 1.84 1.15
C GLY A 348 -2.72 2.40 1.79
N MET A 349 -1.71 1.57 1.96
CA MET A 349 -0.40 1.96 2.45
C MET A 349 0.68 1.71 1.40
N SER A 350 1.86 2.25 1.63
CA SER A 350 2.97 2.14 0.68
C SER A 350 2.54 2.62 -0.72
N GLN A 351 2.96 2.01 -1.79
CA GLN A 351 2.71 2.45 -3.15
C GLN A 351 1.26 2.28 -3.64
N VAL A 352 0.31 1.85 -2.80
CA VAL A 352 -1.03 1.50 -3.28
C VAL A 352 -1.99 2.63 -3.49
N CYS A 353 -2.16 3.51 -2.74
CA CYS A 353 -2.99 4.70 -2.92
C CYS A 353 -4.35 4.55 -3.61
N SER A 354 -4.86 3.36 -3.78
CA SER A 354 -6.15 3.18 -4.43
C SER A 354 -7.03 2.16 -3.75
N CYS A 355 -7.87 2.66 -2.85
CA CYS A 355 -9.08 1.96 -2.45
C CYS A 355 -10.15 2.21 -3.52
N ASN A 356 -10.74 1.17 -4.05
CA ASN A 356 -11.73 1.25 -5.11
C ASN A 356 -13.02 0.56 -4.68
N TRP A 357 -14.15 1.17 -5.01
CA TRP A 357 -15.47 0.59 -4.73
C TRP A 357 -16.02 -0.15 -5.94
N GLU A 358 -16.80 -1.19 -5.68
CA GLU A 358 -17.71 -1.71 -6.69
C GLU A 358 -18.86 -0.70 -6.94
N ASP A 359 -19.38 -0.69 -8.17
CA ASP A 359 -20.46 0.24 -8.56
C ASP A 359 -21.73 0.12 -7.70
N THR A 360 -21.90 -1.02 -7.04
CA THR A 360 -23.02 -1.32 -6.14
C THR A 360 -22.91 -0.64 -4.79
N VAL A 361 -21.73 -0.12 -4.41
CA VAL A 361 -21.46 0.51 -3.11
C VAL A 361 -21.98 1.95 -3.12
N GLN A 362 -23.23 2.12 -2.76
CA GLN A 362 -23.93 3.40 -2.75
C GLN A 362 -24.75 3.56 -1.47
N VAL A 363 -24.86 4.80 -0.98
CA VAL A 363 -25.70 5.11 0.19
C VAL A 363 -27.15 4.68 -0.07
N GLY A 364 -27.71 3.95 0.89
CA GLY A 364 -29.05 3.37 0.82
C GLY A 364 -29.12 1.98 0.17
N ALA A 365 -28.05 1.47 -0.44
CA ALA A 365 -28.02 0.11 -0.94
C ALA A 365 -28.05 -0.91 0.21
N ARG A 366 -28.78 -2.00 0.00
CA ARG A 366 -28.75 -3.17 0.88
C ARG A 366 -27.67 -4.13 0.40
N VAL A 367 -26.87 -4.62 1.33
CA VAL A 367 -25.76 -5.55 1.09
C VAL A 367 -25.91 -6.77 1.98
N GLU A 368 -25.43 -7.90 1.47
CA GLU A 368 -25.33 -9.13 2.24
C GLU A 368 -23.85 -9.42 2.56
N LYS A 369 -23.63 -10.11 3.64
CA LYS A 369 -22.33 -10.61 4.07
C LYS A 369 -21.69 -11.43 2.95
N GLY A 370 -20.46 -11.08 2.56
CA GLY A 370 -19.75 -11.70 1.43
C GLY A 370 -19.98 -11.03 0.07
N ASP A 371 -20.90 -10.06 -0.06
CA ASP A 371 -21.05 -9.31 -1.30
C ASP A 371 -19.76 -8.54 -1.63
N PRO A 372 -19.35 -8.42 -2.92
CA PRO A 372 -18.20 -7.64 -3.31
C PRO A 372 -18.36 -6.17 -2.87
N MET A 373 -17.34 -5.63 -2.21
CA MET A 373 -17.30 -4.26 -1.73
C MET A 373 -16.33 -3.41 -2.54
N GLY A 374 -15.16 -3.97 -2.88
CA GLY A 374 -14.15 -3.24 -3.63
C GLY A 374 -12.85 -4.01 -3.83
N TYR A 375 -11.81 -3.26 -4.20
CA TYR A 375 -10.50 -3.83 -4.46
C TYR A 375 -9.38 -2.82 -4.28
N PHE A 376 -8.21 -3.33 -3.92
CA PHE A 376 -6.96 -2.59 -3.97
C PHE A 376 -6.27 -2.81 -5.32
N LEU A 377 -5.60 -1.79 -5.82
CA LEU A 377 -4.53 -1.93 -6.78
C LEU A 377 -3.20 -2.05 -6.03
N PHE A 378 -2.10 -2.38 -6.72
CA PHE A 378 -0.87 -2.81 -6.08
C PHE A 378 -0.35 -1.87 -4.98
N GLY A 379 0.15 -2.50 -3.90
CA GLY A 379 0.85 -1.97 -2.73
C GLY A 379 0.40 -2.64 -1.44
N GLY A 380 0.75 -2.10 -0.26
CA GLY A 380 0.29 -2.59 1.04
C GLY A 380 -1.19 -2.29 1.27
N SER A 381 -1.88 -3.15 1.99
CA SER A 381 -3.32 -3.00 2.16
C SER A 381 -3.82 -3.59 3.47
N ASP A 382 -4.67 -2.82 4.12
CA ASP A 382 -5.26 -3.15 5.41
C ASP A 382 -6.76 -2.92 5.41
N ILE A 383 -7.44 -3.59 6.32
CA ILE A 383 -8.85 -3.32 6.59
C ILE A 383 -9.05 -3.15 8.09
N VAL A 384 -9.57 -2.00 8.46
CA VAL A 384 -10.04 -1.71 9.82
C VAL A 384 -11.55 -1.84 9.87
N MET A 385 -12.07 -2.45 10.94
CA MET A 385 -13.49 -2.46 11.22
C MET A 385 -13.76 -1.83 12.59
N LEU A 386 -14.85 -1.03 12.69
CA LEU A 386 -15.31 -0.41 13.91
C LEU A 386 -16.69 -0.92 14.26
N PHE A 387 -16.88 -1.22 15.54
CA PHE A 387 -18.15 -1.68 16.12
C PHE A 387 -18.57 -0.70 17.22
N GLN A 388 -19.88 -0.42 17.32
CA GLN A 388 -20.41 0.46 18.34
C GLN A 388 -20.38 -0.16 19.74
N SER A 389 -20.43 0.66 20.79
CA SER A 389 -20.47 0.22 22.20
C SER A 389 -21.72 -0.53 22.62
N CYS A 390 -22.76 -0.57 21.77
CA CYS A 390 -23.97 -1.35 22.03
C CYS A 390 -23.80 -2.86 21.79
N VAL A 391 -22.67 -3.30 21.25
CA VAL A 391 -22.35 -4.71 21.03
C VAL A 391 -21.02 -5.10 21.67
N ASP A 392 -20.96 -6.31 22.21
CA ASP A 392 -19.73 -6.98 22.59
C ASP A 392 -19.23 -7.79 21.38
N VAL A 393 -17.95 -7.68 21.07
CA VAL A 393 -17.30 -8.36 19.97
C VAL A 393 -16.49 -9.55 20.51
N ASP A 394 -16.93 -10.77 20.19
CA ASP A 394 -16.21 -12.00 20.49
C ASP A 394 -15.39 -12.42 19.26
N PHE A 395 -14.09 -12.12 19.32
CA PHE A 395 -13.15 -12.31 18.21
C PHE A 395 -12.80 -13.79 18.05
N LEU A 396 -13.06 -14.38 16.88
CA LEU A 396 -12.96 -15.81 16.62
C LEU A 396 -11.64 -16.25 15.98
N CYS A 397 -10.79 -15.29 15.57
CA CYS A 397 -9.55 -15.61 14.87
C CYS A 397 -8.56 -16.31 15.81
N GLU A 398 -8.00 -17.43 15.34
CA GLU A 398 -7.08 -18.26 16.13
C GLU A 398 -5.70 -17.61 16.20
N ALA A 399 -5.11 -17.59 17.41
CA ALA A 399 -3.70 -17.23 17.57
C ALA A 399 -2.80 -18.23 16.82
N ASN A 400 -1.72 -17.72 16.21
CA ASN A 400 -0.75 -18.56 15.50
C ASN A 400 0.19 -19.34 16.43
N GLY A 401 0.16 -19.06 17.74
CA GLY A 401 1.00 -19.70 18.76
C GLY A 401 2.49 -19.27 18.72
N GLN A 402 2.82 -18.33 17.84
CA GLN A 402 4.13 -17.73 17.67
C GLN A 402 3.97 -16.21 17.67
N ASN A 403 4.80 -15.50 18.39
CA ASN A 403 4.88 -14.02 18.35
C ASN A 403 3.58 -13.23 18.62
N GLU A 404 2.64 -13.77 19.40
CA GLU A 404 1.37 -13.10 19.75
C GLU A 404 0.45 -12.76 18.58
N GLY A 405 0.75 -13.22 17.35
CA GLY A 405 -0.03 -12.98 16.15
C GLY A 405 -1.18 -13.97 15.93
N TYR A 406 -1.93 -13.76 14.88
CA TYR A 406 -3.04 -14.62 14.47
C TYR A 406 -2.68 -15.45 13.24
N LYS A 407 -3.46 -16.50 12.99
CA LYS A 407 -3.38 -17.27 11.75
C LYS A 407 -4.01 -16.48 10.62
N HIS A 408 -3.42 -16.60 9.42
CA HIS A 408 -4.03 -16.13 8.19
C HIS A 408 -5.41 -16.79 7.98
N ILE A 409 -6.38 -16.01 7.55
CA ILE A 409 -7.75 -16.45 7.26
C ILE A 409 -8.18 -16.00 5.87
N LEU A 410 -9.11 -16.73 5.27
CA LEU A 410 -9.64 -16.42 3.95
C LEU A 410 -10.90 -15.55 4.06
N MET A 411 -11.17 -14.76 3.04
CA MET A 411 -12.41 -14.00 2.89
C MET A 411 -13.61 -14.91 3.11
N GLY A 412 -14.57 -14.48 3.93
CA GLY A 412 -15.77 -15.24 4.25
C GLY A 412 -15.64 -16.19 5.45
N GLU A 413 -14.43 -16.47 5.95
CA GLU A 413 -14.25 -17.28 7.17
C GLU A 413 -14.74 -16.55 8.42
N PRO A 414 -15.02 -17.28 9.54
CA PRO A 414 -15.48 -16.64 10.78
C PRO A 414 -14.47 -15.63 11.31
N TYR A 415 -14.94 -14.40 11.59
CA TYR A 415 -14.10 -13.32 12.12
C TYR A 415 -14.50 -12.94 13.54
N ALA A 416 -15.79 -12.70 13.79
CA ALA A 416 -16.31 -12.38 15.11
C ALA A 416 -17.80 -12.76 15.26
N GLU A 417 -18.20 -13.02 16.51
CA GLU A 417 -19.60 -12.99 16.93
C GLU A 417 -19.91 -11.64 17.57
N LEU A 418 -21.17 -11.20 17.40
CA LEU A 418 -21.69 -9.97 17.99
C LEU A 418 -22.85 -10.30 18.91
N SER A 419 -22.84 -9.71 20.10
CA SER A 419 -23.95 -9.82 21.06
C SER A 419 -24.28 -8.44 21.66
N ALA A 420 -25.54 -8.25 22.07
CA ALA A 420 -25.92 -6.99 22.71
C ALA A 420 -25.12 -6.78 24.00
N SER A 421 -24.46 -5.62 24.12
CA SER A 421 -23.67 -5.31 25.32
C SER A 421 -24.57 -5.14 26.57
N ALA A 422 -24.11 -5.75 27.66
CA ALA A 422 -24.81 -5.63 28.95
C ALA A 422 -24.92 -4.20 29.45
N SER A 423 -24.01 -3.31 29.01
CA SER A 423 -24.04 -1.87 29.36
C SER A 423 -25.16 -1.12 28.64
N ALA A 424 -25.59 -1.56 27.45
CA ALA A 424 -26.69 -0.94 26.71
C ALA A 424 -28.07 -1.27 27.31
N SER A 425 -28.21 -2.30 28.15
CA SER A 425 -29.46 -2.70 28.78
C SER A 425 -29.83 -1.92 30.02
N SER A 426 -29.04 -0.92 30.44
CA SER A 426 -29.25 -0.12 31.69
C SER A 426 -29.87 1.26 31.49
N GLU A 427 -30.40 1.61 30.31
CA GLU A 427 -31.23 2.80 30.21
C GLU A 427 -32.55 2.60 31.00
N PRO A 428 -32.84 3.45 32.00
CA PRO A 428 -34.09 3.34 32.76
C PRO A 428 -35.26 3.69 31.85
N THR A 429 -36.14 2.73 31.61
CA THR A 429 -37.47 2.98 31.07
C THR A 429 -38.11 4.12 31.88
N ALA A 430 -38.14 5.33 31.35
CA ALA A 430 -38.90 6.44 31.92
C ALA A 430 -40.37 6.04 31.89
N GLN A 431 -40.86 5.55 33.02
CA GLN A 431 -42.29 5.40 33.26
C GLN A 431 -42.92 6.81 33.23
N ALA A 432 -43.57 7.12 32.12
CA ALA A 432 -44.48 8.24 32.05
C ALA A 432 -45.66 7.97 33.02
N SER A 433 -45.56 8.51 34.24
CA SER A 433 -46.72 8.61 35.12
C SER A 433 -47.58 9.77 34.65
N PHE A 434 -48.67 9.46 33.99
CA PHE A 434 -49.78 10.39 33.83
C PHE A 434 -50.49 10.54 35.20
N HIS A 435 -50.46 11.75 35.71
CA HIS A 435 -51.47 12.24 36.65
C HIS A 435 -52.12 13.49 36.08
#